data_2024baa086bc4c8a002ec413f7585eb2
#
_entry.id   2024baa086bc4c8a002ec413f7585eb2
#
_cell.length_a   1.000
_cell.length_b   1.000
_cell.length_c   1.000
_cell.angle_alpha   90.00
_cell.angle_beta   90.00
_cell.angle_gamma   90.00
#
_symmetry.space_group_name_H-M   'P 1'
#
loop_
_entity.id
_entity.type
_entity.pdbx_description
1 polymer ?
#
loop_
_entity_poly.entity_id
_entity_poly.type
_entity_poly.pdbx_seq_one_letter_code
_entity_poly.pdbx_strand_id
1 'polypeptide(L)'
;MIKSLALVGCLSAVLSAFPLYAQSQSAPMVTLHKSLVSVGAKAGFNSSMFFSDELSVDNKRVENIQNNYKVGYFATLFCRFNLKKHHFIQPELSYNVSKGSISIPYTLANSEIIPESALIKTTISSFDLPILYGYKFIDVSPYGMAFFVGPKVAYIWNKQTKNEYSGFYQQDIHETFRRWNYSAVVGLAVNVSNIFFDFRYEVGLHNMTKSVTYNRSLTESPYNEGKIQIERRRNILSFSVGLIF
;
A
#
# COMPACT_ATOMS: atom_id res chain seq x y z
N MET A 1 -0.41 -30.05 -4.66
CA MET A 1 0.93 -30.08 -4.06
C MET A 1 2.09 -29.73 -5.01
N ILE A 2 1.98 -29.87 -6.32
CA ILE A 2 3.11 -29.63 -7.27
C ILE A 2 3.33 -28.12 -7.58
N LYS A 3 2.34 -27.25 -7.42
CA LYS A 3 2.47 -25.82 -7.72
C LYS A 3 3.19 -24.99 -6.66
N SER A 4 3.33 -25.47 -5.42
CA SER A 4 4.08 -24.78 -4.38
C SER A 4 5.59 -25.09 -4.42
N LEU A 5 5.98 -26.21 -4.99
CA LEU A 5 7.40 -26.59 -5.13
C LEU A 5 8.12 -25.74 -6.20
N ALA A 6 7.41 -25.35 -7.26
CA ALA A 6 7.99 -24.52 -8.34
C ALA A 6 8.31 -23.09 -7.88
N LEU A 7 7.51 -22.54 -6.97
CA LEU A 7 7.73 -21.18 -6.45
C LEU A 7 8.93 -21.11 -5.50
N VAL A 8 9.13 -22.15 -4.69
CA VAL A 8 10.28 -22.27 -3.78
C VAL A 8 11.57 -22.52 -4.58
N GLY A 9 11.49 -23.28 -5.67
CA GLY A 9 12.63 -23.52 -6.56
C GLY A 9 13.13 -22.26 -7.29
N CYS A 10 12.24 -21.39 -7.72
CA CYS A 10 12.62 -20.10 -8.32
C CYS A 10 13.23 -19.13 -7.30
N LEU A 11 12.75 -19.13 -6.05
CA LEU A 11 13.30 -18.25 -5.01
C LEU A 11 14.71 -18.68 -4.57
N SER A 12 14.99 -20.00 -4.52
CA SER A 12 16.31 -20.53 -4.20
C SER A 12 17.32 -20.32 -5.33
N ALA A 13 16.90 -20.37 -6.60
CA ALA A 13 17.76 -20.09 -7.75
C ALA A 13 18.19 -18.62 -7.83
N VAL A 14 17.36 -17.69 -7.38
CA VAL A 14 17.71 -16.25 -7.32
C VAL A 14 18.69 -15.97 -6.17
N LEU A 15 18.59 -16.67 -5.03
CA LEU A 15 19.51 -16.51 -3.91
C LEU A 15 20.90 -17.13 -4.16
N SER A 16 21.00 -18.17 -4.98
CA SER A 16 22.29 -18.80 -5.29
C SER A 16 23.10 -18.11 -6.38
N ALA A 17 22.50 -17.13 -7.09
CA ALA A 17 23.19 -16.36 -8.12
C ALA A 17 24.00 -15.17 -7.58
N PHE A 18 23.97 -14.90 -6.28
CA PHE A 18 24.78 -13.85 -5.67
C PHE A 18 26.02 -14.47 -5.04
N PRO A 19 27.22 -14.30 -5.63
CA PRO A 19 28.45 -14.68 -4.94
C PRO A 19 28.61 -13.77 -3.70
N LEU A 20 28.53 -14.35 -2.53
CA LEU A 20 28.88 -13.72 -1.26
C LEU A 20 30.39 -13.45 -1.25
N TYR A 21 30.81 -12.33 -1.81
CA TYR A 21 32.14 -11.79 -1.59
C TYR A 21 32.16 -11.02 -0.25
N ALA A 22 32.10 -11.75 0.84
CA ALA A 22 32.50 -11.28 2.14
C ALA A 22 33.98 -11.60 2.33
N GLN A 23 34.86 -10.87 1.69
CA GLN A 23 36.30 -10.89 2.04
C GLN A 23 36.65 -9.57 2.73
N SER A 24 37.02 -9.69 4.00
CA SER A 24 37.68 -8.65 4.77
C SER A 24 39.01 -8.34 4.11
N GLN A 25 39.13 -7.18 3.50
CA GLN A 25 40.43 -6.57 3.20
C GLN A 25 40.44 -5.11 3.67
N SER A 26 41.50 -4.80 4.39
CA SER A 26 41.94 -3.47 4.79
C SER A 26 41.69 -2.45 3.69
N ALA A 27 41.02 -1.36 4.05
CA ALA A 27 40.51 -0.34 3.14
C ALA A 27 41.60 0.24 2.22
N PRO A 28 41.59 -0.06 0.91
CA PRO A 28 42.17 0.83 -0.06
C PRO A 28 41.17 1.95 -0.34
N MET A 29 41.64 3.13 -0.68
CA MET A 29 40.86 4.25 -1.19
C MET A 29 39.85 3.73 -2.20
N VAL A 30 38.56 3.66 -1.79
CA VAL A 30 37.49 3.13 -2.61
C VAL A 30 37.21 4.14 -3.70
N THR A 31 37.73 3.91 -4.89
CA THR A 31 37.15 4.44 -6.10
C THR A 31 35.78 3.80 -6.23
N LEU A 32 34.75 4.52 -5.80
CA LEU A 32 33.35 4.10 -5.91
C LEU A 32 32.99 3.97 -7.38
N HIS A 33 33.16 2.77 -7.91
CA HIS A 33 32.55 2.42 -9.19
C HIS A 33 31.03 2.49 -8.97
N LYS A 34 30.37 3.49 -9.57
CA LYS A 34 28.91 3.56 -9.58
C LYS A 34 28.38 2.28 -10.22
N SER A 35 27.91 1.36 -9.43
CA SER A 35 27.29 0.13 -9.92
C SER A 35 26.14 0.48 -10.86
N LEU A 36 26.09 -0.15 -12.02
CA LEU A 36 24.96 0.00 -12.95
C LEU A 36 23.68 -0.55 -12.35
N VAL A 37 23.81 -1.59 -11.53
CA VAL A 37 22.69 -2.25 -10.86
C VAL A 37 22.97 -2.31 -9.37
N SER A 38 22.04 -1.88 -8.57
CA SER A 38 22.05 -1.98 -7.12
C SER A 38 20.81 -2.75 -6.68
N VAL A 39 20.93 -3.58 -5.68
CA VAL A 39 19.83 -4.31 -5.08
C VAL A 39 19.67 -3.88 -3.63
N GLY A 40 18.45 -3.96 -3.12
CA GLY A 40 18.23 -3.56 -1.74
C GLY A 40 16.93 -4.09 -1.17
N ALA A 41 16.81 -3.90 0.13
CA ALA A 41 15.62 -4.21 0.88
C ALA A 41 15.29 -3.05 1.81
N LYS A 42 14.01 -2.82 2.04
CA LYS A 42 13.50 -1.79 2.95
C LYS A 42 12.27 -2.28 3.68
N ALA A 43 12.05 -1.72 4.85
CA ALA A 43 10.83 -1.89 5.61
C ALA A 43 10.38 -0.54 6.18
N GLY A 44 9.09 -0.41 6.44
CA GLY A 44 8.56 0.84 6.92
C GLY A 44 7.13 0.79 7.37
N PHE A 45 6.64 1.95 7.71
CA PHE A 45 5.26 2.17 8.13
C PHE A 45 4.52 2.97 7.07
N ASN A 46 3.23 2.70 6.96
CA ASN A 46 2.33 3.46 6.12
C ASN A 46 1.15 3.98 6.94
N SER A 47 0.62 5.10 6.53
CA SER A 47 -0.64 5.63 7.02
C SER A 47 -1.60 5.75 5.85
N SER A 48 -2.66 4.98 5.89
CA SER A 48 -3.63 4.92 4.80
C SER A 48 -4.82 5.80 5.13
N MET A 49 -5.18 6.66 4.19
CA MET A 49 -6.43 7.38 4.18
C MET A 49 -7.33 6.76 3.11
N PHE A 50 -8.42 6.17 3.55
CA PHE A 50 -9.47 5.75 2.62
C PHE A 50 -10.38 6.94 2.40
N PHE A 51 -10.18 7.67 1.31
CA PHE A 51 -11.15 8.66 0.91
C PHE A 51 -12.41 7.94 0.45
N SER A 52 -13.46 8.01 1.27
CA SER A 52 -14.80 7.70 0.82
C SER A 52 -15.29 8.92 0.07
N ASP A 53 -15.30 8.84 -1.26
CA ASP A 53 -15.89 9.87 -2.10
C ASP A 53 -17.41 9.88 -1.91
N GLU A 54 -18.01 8.71 -1.80
CA GLU A 54 -19.44 8.55 -1.53
C GLU A 54 -19.71 7.28 -0.72
N LEU A 55 -20.53 7.40 0.30
CA LEU A 55 -21.21 6.31 0.98
C LEU A 55 -22.71 6.58 0.88
N SER A 56 -23.42 5.69 0.24
CA SER A 56 -24.88 5.76 0.17
C SER A 56 -25.50 4.43 0.58
N VAL A 57 -26.56 4.53 1.33
CA VAL A 57 -27.41 3.40 1.71
C VAL A 57 -28.80 3.75 1.23
N ASP A 58 -29.37 2.89 0.40
CA ASP A 58 -30.72 3.05 -0.17
C ASP A 58 -30.93 4.37 -0.92
N ASN A 59 -29.92 4.77 -1.73
CA ASN A 59 -29.83 6.04 -2.43
C ASN A 59 -29.78 7.31 -1.53
N LYS A 60 -29.66 7.14 -0.21
CA LYS A 60 -29.42 8.23 0.72
C LYS A 60 -27.93 8.37 0.99
N ARG A 61 -27.40 9.57 0.80
CA ARG A 61 -25.98 9.87 1.04
C ARG A 61 -25.73 10.04 2.53
N VAL A 62 -24.68 9.36 3.02
CA VAL A 62 -24.20 9.54 4.40
C VAL A 62 -23.42 10.83 4.51
N GLU A 63 -23.78 11.70 5.48
CA GLU A 63 -23.13 12.96 5.73
C GLU A 63 -22.06 12.88 6.83
N ASN A 64 -21.13 13.84 6.82
CA ASN A 64 -20.11 14.03 7.87
C ASN A 64 -19.22 12.78 8.12
N ILE A 65 -18.83 12.09 7.07
CA ILE A 65 -17.90 10.97 7.15
C ILE A 65 -16.53 11.43 7.63
N GLN A 66 -16.02 10.84 8.71
CA GLN A 66 -14.68 11.13 9.24
C GLN A 66 -13.74 9.98 8.91
N ASN A 67 -12.70 10.29 8.15
CA ASN A 67 -11.64 9.34 7.82
C ASN A 67 -10.56 9.38 8.91
N ASN A 68 -10.32 8.24 9.56
CA ASN A 68 -9.31 8.11 10.60
C ASN A 68 -8.08 7.37 10.08
N TYR A 69 -6.92 7.95 10.30
CA TYR A 69 -5.64 7.33 9.98
C TYR A 69 -5.34 6.16 10.89
N LYS A 70 -4.88 5.07 10.30
CA LYS A 70 -4.34 3.93 11.04
C LYS A 70 -2.98 3.55 10.46
N VAL A 71 -2.08 3.17 11.34
CA VAL A 71 -0.73 2.78 10.93
C VAL A 71 -0.73 1.32 10.46
N GLY A 72 -0.23 1.12 9.26
CA GLY A 72 0.11 -0.17 8.70
C GLY A 72 1.62 -0.32 8.56
N TYR A 73 2.07 -1.38 7.90
CA TYR A 73 3.49 -1.67 7.69
C TYR A 73 3.70 -2.33 6.32
N PHE A 74 4.95 -2.28 5.84
CA PHE A 74 5.32 -2.94 4.61
C PHE A 74 6.78 -3.35 4.61
N ALA A 75 7.11 -4.33 3.77
CA ALA A 75 8.46 -4.74 3.46
C ALA A 75 8.62 -4.85 1.94
N THR A 76 9.78 -4.45 1.44
CA THR A 76 10.03 -4.31 0.00
C THR A 76 11.42 -4.82 -0.36
N LEU A 77 11.49 -5.56 -1.44
CA LEU A 77 12.73 -5.85 -2.17
C LEU A 77 12.73 -5.03 -3.44
N PHE A 78 13.90 -4.50 -3.83
CA PHE A 78 13.99 -3.69 -5.03
C PHE A 78 15.32 -3.89 -5.76
N CYS A 79 15.27 -3.58 -7.05
CA CYS A 79 16.42 -3.48 -7.91
C CYS A 79 16.48 -2.05 -8.44
N ARG A 80 17.65 -1.40 -8.41
CA ARG A 80 17.85 -0.06 -8.96
C ARG A 80 18.81 -0.11 -10.11
N PHE A 81 18.35 0.29 -11.30
CA PHE A 81 19.16 0.44 -12.49
C PHE A 81 19.60 1.90 -12.60
N ASN A 82 20.88 2.15 -12.33
CA ASN A 82 21.44 3.50 -12.42
C ASN A 82 21.73 3.84 -13.89
N LEU A 83 21.06 4.85 -14.39
CA LEU A 83 21.20 5.36 -15.74
C LEU A 83 22.25 6.50 -15.78
N LYS A 84 22.55 6.99 -17.00
CA LYS A 84 23.41 8.16 -17.17
C LYS A 84 22.75 9.43 -16.61
N LYS A 85 23.56 10.42 -16.25
CA LYS A 85 23.11 11.77 -15.83
C LYS A 85 22.19 11.75 -14.58
N HIS A 86 22.53 10.97 -13.55
CA HIS A 86 21.83 10.93 -12.26
C HIS A 86 20.41 10.32 -12.27
N HIS A 87 19.97 9.73 -13.39
CA HIS A 87 18.69 9.08 -13.49
C HIS A 87 18.76 7.62 -13.03
N PHE A 88 17.63 7.07 -12.56
CA PHE A 88 17.50 5.64 -12.26
C PHE A 88 16.08 5.13 -12.52
N ILE A 89 15.96 3.83 -12.73
CA ILE A 89 14.70 3.10 -12.73
C ILE A 89 14.75 2.07 -11.62
N GLN A 90 13.70 1.98 -10.81
CA GLN A 90 13.65 1.10 -9.65
C GLN A 90 12.34 0.33 -9.61
N PRO A 91 12.28 -0.89 -10.18
CA PRO A 91 11.22 -1.82 -9.91
C PRO A 91 11.33 -2.36 -8.48
N GLU A 92 10.17 -2.52 -7.85
CA GLU A 92 10.06 -3.01 -6.48
C GLU A 92 9.02 -4.12 -6.38
N LEU A 93 9.19 -5.00 -5.40
CA LEU A 93 8.20 -5.98 -4.95
C LEU A 93 7.96 -5.77 -3.47
N SER A 94 6.75 -5.43 -3.10
CA SER A 94 6.39 -5.11 -1.72
C SER A 94 5.25 -6.00 -1.21
N TYR A 95 5.34 -6.42 0.05
CA TYR A 95 4.18 -6.88 0.81
C TYR A 95 3.72 -5.75 1.72
N ASN A 96 2.46 -5.36 1.61
CA ASN A 96 1.90 -4.18 2.25
C ASN A 96 0.64 -4.54 3.04
N VAL A 97 0.58 -4.10 4.30
CA VAL A 97 -0.59 -4.18 5.15
C VAL A 97 -1.03 -2.76 5.48
N SER A 98 -2.14 -2.34 4.90
CA SER A 98 -2.75 -1.03 5.10
C SER A 98 -3.94 -1.13 6.03
N LYS A 99 -4.04 -0.21 6.97
CA LYS A 99 -5.16 -0.12 7.92
C LYS A 99 -5.82 1.24 7.82
N GLY A 100 -7.12 1.29 7.99
CA GLY A 100 -7.88 2.53 8.05
C GLY A 100 -9.20 2.34 8.77
N SER A 101 -9.80 3.43 9.21
CA SER A 101 -11.16 3.39 9.75
C SER A 101 -11.94 4.63 9.32
N ILE A 102 -13.24 4.44 9.18
CA ILE A 102 -14.20 5.49 8.84
C ILE A 102 -15.19 5.55 9.99
N SER A 103 -15.35 6.74 10.58
CA SER A 103 -16.37 7.00 11.60
C SER A 103 -17.49 7.82 11.01
N ILE A 104 -18.73 7.42 11.29
CA ILE A 104 -19.94 8.10 10.86
C ILE A 104 -20.66 8.54 12.14
N PRO A 105 -20.71 9.85 12.44
CA PRO A 105 -21.41 10.31 13.63
C PRO A 105 -22.91 10.16 13.46
N TYR A 106 -23.59 9.85 14.56
CA TYR A 106 -25.06 9.90 14.58
C TYR A 106 -25.52 11.37 14.44
N THR A 107 -26.30 11.61 13.41
CA THR A 107 -26.95 12.91 13.15
C THR A 107 -28.37 12.66 12.69
N LEU A 108 -29.24 13.68 12.75
CA LEU A 108 -30.61 13.56 12.22
C LEU A 108 -30.63 13.21 10.74
N ALA A 109 -29.65 13.69 9.96
CA ALA A 109 -29.52 13.32 8.55
C ALA A 109 -29.14 11.86 8.32
N ASN A 110 -28.41 11.26 9.25
CA ASN A 110 -27.96 9.86 9.16
C ASN A 110 -28.88 8.88 9.92
N SER A 111 -29.87 9.36 10.69
CA SER A 111 -30.69 8.53 11.58
C SER A 111 -31.49 7.43 10.87
N GLU A 112 -31.83 7.62 9.60
CA GLU A 112 -32.50 6.63 8.79
C GLU A 112 -31.55 5.53 8.24
N ILE A 113 -30.24 5.72 8.39
CA ILE A 113 -29.21 4.85 7.83
C ILE A 113 -28.52 4.06 8.94
N ILE A 114 -28.31 4.71 10.10
CA ILE A 114 -27.61 4.16 11.26
C ILE A 114 -28.39 4.44 12.55
N PRO A 115 -28.46 3.44 13.48
CA PRO A 115 -29.14 3.63 14.77
C PRO A 115 -28.31 4.44 15.77
N GLU A 116 -26.99 4.45 15.60
CA GLU A 116 -26.03 5.11 16.46
C GLU A 116 -24.78 5.49 15.64
N SER A 117 -23.75 6.05 16.29
CA SER A 117 -22.48 6.30 15.60
C SER A 117 -21.89 5.01 15.04
N ALA A 118 -21.66 5.00 13.72
CA ALA A 118 -21.15 3.81 13.04
C ALA A 118 -19.64 3.90 12.79
N LEU A 119 -19.00 2.73 12.81
CA LEU A 119 -17.56 2.59 12.59
C LEU A 119 -17.28 1.48 11.59
N ILE A 120 -16.48 1.79 10.57
CA ILE A 120 -15.98 0.83 9.59
C ILE A 120 -14.47 0.72 9.76
N LYS A 121 -13.97 -0.45 10.16
CA LYS A 121 -12.53 -0.73 10.20
C LYS A 121 -12.15 -1.62 9.03
N THR A 122 -11.08 -1.27 8.36
CA THR A 122 -10.60 -1.99 7.18
C THR A 122 -9.11 -2.30 7.33
N THR A 123 -8.73 -3.55 7.11
CA THR A 123 -7.34 -3.98 7.00
C THR A 123 -7.17 -4.68 5.67
N ILE A 124 -6.25 -4.18 4.84
CA ILE A 124 -5.98 -4.67 3.49
C ILE A 124 -4.56 -5.15 3.40
N SER A 125 -4.40 -6.40 2.97
CA SER A 125 -3.10 -6.98 2.62
C SER A 125 -2.95 -7.05 1.10
N SER A 126 -1.84 -6.55 0.58
CA SER A 126 -1.57 -6.50 -0.86
C SER A 126 -0.11 -6.82 -1.18
N PHE A 127 0.10 -7.35 -2.39
CA PHE A 127 1.39 -7.38 -3.06
C PHE A 127 1.44 -6.23 -4.05
N ASP A 128 2.42 -5.37 -3.90
CA ASP A 128 2.54 -4.14 -4.68
C ASP A 128 3.78 -4.20 -5.58
N LEU A 129 3.62 -3.79 -6.82
CA LEU A 129 4.65 -3.73 -7.85
C LEU A 129 4.76 -2.30 -8.40
N PRO A 130 5.47 -1.40 -7.73
CA PRO A 130 5.81 -0.09 -8.28
C PRO A 130 6.99 -0.20 -9.26
N ILE A 131 6.97 0.63 -10.29
CA ILE A 131 8.11 0.89 -11.18
C ILE A 131 8.38 2.39 -11.08
N LEU A 132 9.46 2.74 -10.40
CA LEU A 132 9.78 4.11 -10.08
C LEU A 132 10.87 4.63 -11.03
N TYR A 133 10.68 5.82 -11.58
CA TYR A 133 11.70 6.60 -12.25
C TYR A 133 12.15 7.71 -11.30
N GLY A 134 13.46 7.86 -11.14
CA GLY A 134 14.01 8.84 -10.23
C GLY A 134 15.19 9.62 -10.79
N TYR A 135 15.39 10.78 -10.16
CA TYR A 135 16.48 11.69 -10.45
C TYR A 135 17.22 12.04 -9.15
N LYS A 136 18.53 11.77 -9.13
CA LYS A 136 19.43 12.11 -8.01
C LYS A 136 19.89 13.56 -8.19
N PHE A 137 19.36 14.46 -7.41
CA PHE A 137 19.79 15.88 -7.43
C PHE A 137 20.98 16.15 -6.50
N ILE A 138 21.25 15.27 -5.52
CA ILE A 138 22.50 15.20 -4.77
C ILE A 138 23.05 13.77 -4.94
N ASP A 139 24.28 13.66 -5.39
CA ASP A 139 24.97 12.39 -5.63
C ASP A 139 26.46 12.53 -5.33
N VAL A 140 26.75 12.90 -4.08
CA VAL A 140 28.09 13.15 -3.53
C VAL A 140 28.32 12.20 -2.35
N SER A 141 29.20 11.20 -2.56
CA SER A 141 29.47 10.21 -1.52
C SER A 141 29.93 10.86 -0.21
N PRO A 142 29.40 10.42 0.97
CA PRO A 142 28.50 9.29 1.17
C PRO A 142 27.01 9.64 1.06
N TYR A 143 26.67 10.87 0.66
CA TYR A 143 25.31 11.40 0.66
C TYR A 143 24.67 11.35 -0.72
N GLY A 144 23.39 11.08 -0.75
CA GLY A 144 22.58 11.15 -1.97
C GLY A 144 21.16 11.57 -1.64
N MET A 145 20.56 12.40 -2.52
CA MET A 145 19.14 12.72 -2.45
C MET A 145 18.51 12.56 -3.83
N ALA A 146 17.35 11.97 -3.87
CA ALA A 146 16.66 11.70 -5.10
C ALA A 146 15.16 11.98 -4.95
N PHE A 147 14.57 12.50 -6.01
CA PHE A 147 13.14 12.51 -6.22
C PHE A 147 12.77 11.35 -7.13
N PHE A 148 11.61 10.74 -6.90
CA PHE A 148 11.11 9.67 -7.75
C PHE A 148 9.60 9.74 -7.94
N VAL A 149 9.14 9.20 -9.05
CA VAL A 149 7.74 9.09 -9.44
C VAL A 149 7.53 7.81 -10.24
N GLY A 150 6.36 7.22 -10.16
CA GLY A 150 6.04 6.08 -11.01
C GLY A 150 4.67 5.48 -10.76
N PRO A 151 4.23 4.62 -11.68
CA PRO A 151 3.02 3.84 -11.52
C PRO A 151 3.25 2.69 -10.54
N LYS A 152 2.19 2.28 -9.89
CA LYS A 152 2.14 1.10 -9.03
C LYS A 152 0.91 0.27 -9.35
N VAL A 153 1.11 -1.04 -9.44
CA VAL A 153 0.04 -2.03 -9.50
C VAL A 153 0.02 -2.79 -8.19
N ALA A 154 -1.15 -2.88 -7.55
CA ALA A 154 -1.34 -3.60 -6.32
C ALA A 154 -2.31 -4.77 -6.51
N TYR A 155 -1.92 -5.95 -6.07
CA TYR A 155 -2.79 -7.13 -6.01
C TYR A 155 -3.27 -7.32 -4.58
N ILE A 156 -4.56 -7.14 -4.34
CA ILE A 156 -5.19 -7.32 -3.02
C ILE A 156 -5.45 -8.80 -2.77
N TRP A 157 -4.92 -9.29 -1.65
CA TRP A 157 -5.16 -10.66 -1.21
C TRP A 157 -6.40 -10.74 -0.33
N ASN A 158 -7.56 -10.94 -0.96
CA ASN A 158 -8.87 -10.87 -0.29
C ASN A 158 -9.02 -11.83 0.91
N LYS A 159 -8.31 -12.96 0.93
CA LYS A 159 -8.37 -13.92 2.06
C LYS A 159 -7.82 -13.36 3.37
N GLN A 160 -6.95 -12.34 3.31
CA GLN A 160 -6.36 -11.68 4.48
C GLN A 160 -6.90 -10.27 4.70
N THR A 161 -7.88 -9.85 3.91
CA THR A 161 -8.55 -8.57 4.09
C THR A 161 -9.68 -8.73 5.10
N LYS A 162 -9.69 -7.86 6.10
CA LYS A 162 -10.70 -7.85 7.16
C LYS A 162 -11.43 -6.52 7.16
N ASN A 163 -12.75 -6.60 7.17
CA ASN A 163 -13.64 -5.46 7.36
C ASN A 163 -14.54 -5.72 8.55
N GLU A 164 -14.64 -4.76 9.42
CA GLU A 164 -15.53 -4.78 10.58
C GLU A 164 -16.49 -3.60 10.46
N TYR A 165 -17.77 -3.87 10.46
CA TYR A 165 -18.84 -2.87 10.42
C TYR A 165 -19.57 -2.91 11.76
N SER A 166 -19.74 -1.76 12.39
CA SER A 166 -20.49 -1.63 13.63
C SER A 166 -21.37 -0.37 13.59
N GLY A 167 -22.52 -0.42 14.27
CA GLY A 167 -23.46 0.70 14.33
C GLY A 167 -24.32 0.88 13.06
N PHE A 168 -24.60 -0.18 12.30
CA PHE A 168 -25.49 -0.19 11.15
C PHE A 168 -26.76 -1.00 11.48
N TYR A 169 -27.86 -0.67 10.83
CA TYR A 169 -29.09 -1.50 10.88
C TYR A 169 -28.90 -2.83 10.15
N GLN A 170 -28.13 -2.80 9.05
CA GLN A 170 -27.81 -4.00 8.26
C GLN A 170 -26.83 -4.88 9.01
N GLN A 171 -27.14 -6.18 9.03
CA GLN A 171 -26.34 -7.19 9.71
C GLN A 171 -25.44 -7.94 8.76
N ASP A 172 -24.25 -8.35 9.26
CA ASP A 172 -23.30 -9.18 8.53
C ASP A 172 -22.87 -8.56 7.19
N ILE A 173 -22.37 -7.31 7.25
CA ILE A 173 -21.96 -6.56 6.08
C ILE A 173 -20.60 -7.07 5.59
N HIS A 174 -20.54 -7.45 4.32
CA HIS A 174 -19.34 -7.88 3.65
C HIS A 174 -18.99 -6.97 2.47
N GLU A 175 -17.78 -6.44 2.46
CA GLU A 175 -17.25 -5.66 1.34
C GLU A 175 -16.24 -6.51 0.56
N THR A 176 -16.41 -6.55 -0.75
CA THR A 176 -15.49 -7.20 -1.67
C THR A 176 -14.68 -6.15 -2.41
N PHE A 177 -13.34 -6.30 -2.38
CA PHE A 177 -12.44 -5.40 -3.09
C PHE A 177 -12.08 -5.91 -4.49
N ARG A 178 -11.77 -4.98 -5.38
CA ARG A 178 -11.14 -5.30 -6.67
C ARG A 178 -9.75 -5.85 -6.42
N ARG A 179 -9.43 -6.98 -7.05
CA ARG A 179 -8.11 -7.63 -6.86
C ARG A 179 -6.95 -6.79 -7.35
N TRP A 180 -7.14 -6.10 -8.47
CA TRP A 180 -6.13 -5.26 -9.10
C TRP A 180 -6.46 -3.79 -8.86
N ASN A 181 -5.49 -3.07 -8.30
CA ASN A 181 -5.60 -1.64 -8.04
C ASN A 181 -4.40 -0.92 -8.60
N TYR A 182 -4.64 0.26 -9.14
CA TYR A 182 -3.63 1.11 -9.78
C TYR A 182 -3.49 2.41 -9.01
N SER A 183 -2.26 2.85 -8.82
CA SER A 183 -1.93 4.11 -8.15
C SER A 183 -0.71 4.75 -8.76
N ALA A 184 -0.55 6.04 -8.52
CA ALA A 184 0.65 6.80 -8.79
C ALA A 184 1.40 7.01 -7.48
N VAL A 185 2.73 6.89 -7.53
CA VAL A 185 3.63 7.10 -6.40
C VAL A 185 4.54 8.26 -6.70
N VAL A 186 4.74 9.13 -5.71
CA VAL A 186 5.73 10.21 -5.73
C VAL A 186 6.47 10.21 -4.41
N GLY A 187 7.77 10.51 -4.42
CA GLY A 187 8.52 10.52 -3.16
C GLY A 187 9.93 11.08 -3.26
N LEU A 188 10.53 11.12 -2.09
CA LEU A 188 11.90 11.56 -1.86
C LEU A 188 12.68 10.45 -1.19
N ALA A 189 13.93 10.24 -1.59
CA ALA A 189 14.85 9.33 -0.95
C ALA A 189 16.13 10.07 -0.53
N VAL A 190 16.61 9.76 0.66
CA VAL A 190 17.88 10.25 1.19
C VAL A 190 18.76 9.06 1.47
N ASN A 191 19.96 9.04 0.90
CA ASN A 191 20.95 7.99 1.11
C ASN A 191 22.10 8.52 1.95
N VAL A 192 22.56 7.71 2.90
CA VAL A 192 23.80 7.91 3.63
C VAL A 192 24.57 6.60 3.54
N SER A 193 25.60 6.57 2.68
CA SER A 193 26.29 5.32 2.32
C SER A 193 25.30 4.26 1.81
N ASN A 194 25.22 3.10 2.46
CA ASN A 194 24.35 1.99 2.11
C ASN A 194 22.95 2.05 2.75
N ILE A 195 22.75 2.98 3.68
CA ILE A 195 21.44 3.19 4.34
C ILE A 195 20.68 4.24 3.54
N PHE A 196 19.41 3.98 3.29
CA PHE A 196 18.55 4.99 2.71
C PHE A 196 17.23 5.11 3.46
N PHE A 197 16.68 6.31 3.41
CA PHE A 197 15.39 6.70 3.93
C PHE A 197 14.51 7.09 2.75
N ASP A 198 13.28 6.68 2.79
CA ASP A 198 12.34 6.87 1.69
C ASP A 198 11.02 7.39 2.27
N PHE A 199 10.59 8.52 1.75
CA PHE A 199 9.31 9.13 2.07
C PHE A 199 8.49 9.22 0.79
N ARG A 200 7.27 8.66 0.79
CA ARG A 200 6.44 8.60 -0.40
C ARG A 200 4.97 8.87 -0.12
N TYR A 201 4.34 9.44 -1.11
CA TYR A 201 2.90 9.61 -1.18
C TYR A 201 2.36 8.84 -2.37
N GLU A 202 1.30 8.10 -2.14
CA GLU A 202 0.61 7.29 -3.14
C GLU A 202 -0.81 7.79 -3.31
N VAL A 203 -1.23 7.97 -4.55
CA VAL A 203 -2.57 8.38 -4.94
C VAL A 203 -3.27 7.24 -5.66
N GLY A 204 -4.37 6.73 -5.11
CA GLY A 204 -5.22 5.75 -5.75
C GLY A 204 -5.97 6.35 -6.94
N LEU A 205 -5.89 5.68 -8.09
CA LEU A 205 -6.44 6.22 -9.35
C LEU A 205 -7.89 5.79 -9.63
N HIS A 206 -8.40 4.78 -8.92
CA HIS A 206 -9.76 4.30 -9.13
C HIS A 206 -10.40 3.76 -7.84
N ASN A 207 -11.72 3.55 -7.90
CA ASN A 207 -12.48 2.95 -6.83
C ASN A 207 -12.05 1.51 -6.56
N MET A 208 -11.63 1.20 -5.33
CA MET A 208 -11.17 -0.12 -4.92
C MET A 208 -12.30 -1.06 -4.50
N THR A 209 -13.47 -0.54 -4.13
CA THR A 209 -14.64 -1.35 -3.76
C THR A 209 -15.30 -1.92 -5.01
N LYS A 210 -15.57 -3.22 -5.00
CA LYS A 210 -16.30 -3.91 -6.07
C LYS A 210 -17.78 -4.02 -5.76
N SER A 211 -18.11 -4.48 -4.55
CA SER A 211 -19.49 -4.67 -4.09
C SER A 211 -19.53 -4.73 -2.58
N VAL A 212 -20.66 -4.30 -2.03
CA VAL A 212 -21.01 -4.47 -0.62
C VAL A 212 -22.29 -5.30 -0.56
N THR A 213 -22.27 -6.32 0.27
CA THR A 213 -23.41 -7.22 0.51
C THR A 213 -23.66 -7.33 2.01
N TYR A 214 -24.87 -7.60 2.41
CA TYR A 214 -25.25 -7.83 3.79
C TYR A 214 -26.32 -8.93 3.89
N ASN A 215 -26.52 -9.48 5.07
CA ASN A 215 -27.47 -10.56 5.29
C ASN A 215 -28.89 -9.99 5.46
N ARG A 216 -29.70 -10.12 4.40
CA ARG A 216 -31.07 -9.62 4.38
C ARG A 216 -32.00 -10.35 5.35
N SER A 217 -31.72 -11.63 5.62
CA SER A 217 -32.57 -12.44 6.52
C SER A 217 -32.40 -12.06 7.98
N LEU A 218 -31.24 -11.50 8.35
CA LEU A 218 -30.92 -11.03 9.71
C LEU A 218 -31.20 -9.54 9.90
N THR A 219 -31.50 -8.83 8.82
CA THR A 219 -31.75 -7.39 8.85
C THR A 219 -33.26 -7.15 8.92
N GLU A 220 -33.71 -6.32 9.85
CA GLU A 220 -35.13 -5.98 10.05
C GLU A 220 -35.65 -5.09 8.90
N SER A 221 -36.97 -5.24 8.60
CA SER A 221 -37.65 -4.33 7.69
C SER A 221 -37.77 -2.93 8.32
N PRO A 222 -37.59 -1.82 7.55
CA PRO A 222 -37.46 -1.71 6.08
C PRO A 222 -36.02 -1.79 5.57
N TYR A 223 -35.01 -2.01 6.44
CA TYR A 223 -33.58 -1.90 6.09
C TYR A 223 -33.03 -3.10 5.29
N ASN A 224 -33.83 -4.16 5.13
CA ASN A 224 -33.46 -5.40 4.43
C ASN A 224 -33.60 -5.33 2.90
N GLU A 225 -34.20 -4.25 2.34
CA GLU A 225 -34.43 -4.13 0.89
C GLU A 225 -33.40 -3.23 0.19
N GLY A 226 -32.68 -2.40 0.96
CA GLY A 226 -31.75 -1.39 0.46
C GLY A 226 -30.48 -1.93 -0.19
N LYS A 227 -29.77 -1.05 -0.88
CA LYS A 227 -28.41 -1.31 -1.41
C LYS A 227 -27.41 -0.41 -0.73
N ILE A 228 -26.28 -0.99 -0.30
CA ILE A 228 -25.14 -0.24 0.21
C ILE A 228 -24.15 -0.03 -0.93
N GLN A 229 -23.81 1.22 -1.23
CA GLN A 229 -22.80 1.60 -2.21
C GLN A 229 -21.70 2.40 -1.50
N ILE A 230 -20.47 1.97 -1.70
CA ILE A 230 -19.29 2.61 -1.13
C ILE A 230 -18.28 2.82 -2.25
N GLU A 231 -17.90 4.08 -2.48
CA GLU A 231 -16.80 4.44 -3.36
C GLU A 231 -15.61 4.88 -2.54
N ARG A 232 -14.52 4.14 -2.66
CA ARG A 232 -13.28 4.40 -1.90
C ARG A 232 -12.08 4.47 -2.81
N ARG A 233 -11.27 5.50 -2.60
CA ARG A 233 -9.90 5.57 -3.12
C ARG A 233 -8.93 5.46 -1.95
N ARG A 234 -7.80 4.80 -2.19
CA ARG A 234 -6.77 4.61 -1.17
C ARG A 234 -5.58 5.51 -1.45
N ASN A 235 -5.37 6.51 -0.59
CA ASN A 235 -4.14 7.28 -0.58
C ASN A 235 -3.28 6.84 0.60
N ILE A 236 -1.96 6.75 0.39
CA ILE A 236 -1.03 6.24 1.40
C ILE A 236 0.13 7.20 1.52
N LEU A 237 0.41 7.61 2.76
CA LEU A 237 1.65 8.24 3.14
C LEU A 237 2.54 7.17 3.78
N SER A 238 3.79 7.03 3.34
CA SER A 238 4.67 6.00 3.87
C SER A 238 6.09 6.51 4.09
N PHE A 239 6.72 5.93 5.09
CA PHE A 239 8.11 6.14 5.45
C PHE A 239 8.81 4.80 5.60
N SER A 240 10.00 4.67 5.04
CA SER A 240 10.80 3.45 5.15
C SER A 240 12.28 3.72 5.35
N VAL A 241 12.93 2.73 5.90
CA VAL A 241 14.39 2.63 6.02
C VAL A 241 14.84 1.36 5.32
N GLY A 242 15.96 1.41 4.65
CA GLY A 242 16.47 0.25 3.93
C GLY A 242 17.97 0.26 3.74
N LEU A 243 18.43 -0.82 3.13
CA LEU A 243 19.82 -1.03 2.74
C LEU A 243 19.86 -1.21 1.21
N ILE A 244 20.91 -0.66 0.61
CA ILE A 244 21.19 -0.77 -0.83
C ILE A 244 22.65 -1.20 -1.03
N PHE A 245 22.87 -2.14 -1.95
CA PHE A 245 24.16 -2.73 -2.25
C PHE A 245 24.48 -2.68 -3.74
#